data_66e4af23e0eece850b9b078dbf8dcd67
#
_entry.id   66e4af23e0eece850b9b078dbf8dcd67
#
_cell.length_a   1.000
_cell.length_b   1.000
_cell.length_c   1.000
_cell.angle_alpha   90.00
_cell.angle_beta   90.00
_cell.angle_gamma   90.00
#
_symmetry.space_group_name_H-M   'P 1'
#
loop_
_entity.id
_entity.type
_entity.pdbx_description
1 polymer ?
#
loop_
_entity_poly.entity_id
_entity_poly.type
_entity_poly.pdbx_seq_one_letter_code
_entity_poly.pdbx_strand_id
1 'polypeptide(L)'
;MSSTPYLPAKIYNSHNEITPRVMVAPQRYIQGPGVLNQIDRYLSLLNVKRVGILASQRGQAAEGQRIAEKLNNDSIDCVAAVFAGECSLEEVEQHVATLAEENLDCLIAVGGGKPVDAGKSIAYRLDIPVVIVPTLASNDAPCSALSVLYTPEGANDVVEFYPTNPALVIVDTQIIAAADERYLVAGMGDAMATWYEARVCLQNPNALTPIGARPTLASCAMGEVCAHTLFEHGEAASRSVVGNTCDDALERVVEANTLLSGIGFESGGLALAHPIALAFTQIENIHHNYLHGEMVAMGTMIQLAMEDSADAEKVAHFFANVGLPIHMAQLSLSPKDSAALDTIIEATLKNKNAHHMPMPVTADSLRDAMLKANDLGMSVAADIGDTAYRRLQTG
;
A
#
# COMPACT_ATOMS: atom_id res chain seq x y z
N MET A 1 -21.58 -17.15 7.96
CA MET A 1 -21.63 -18.09 6.82
C MET A 1 -20.21 -18.18 6.27
N SER A 2 -19.65 -19.37 6.11
CA SER A 2 -18.31 -19.51 5.49
C SER A 2 -18.43 -19.16 4.02
N SER A 3 -18.10 -17.94 3.66
CA SER A 3 -18.02 -17.54 2.25
C SER A 3 -16.85 -18.29 1.61
N THR A 4 -17.11 -19.00 0.51
CA THR A 4 -16.05 -19.59 -0.30
C THR A 4 -15.08 -18.46 -0.70
N PRO A 5 -13.75 -18.61 -0.48
CA PRO A 5 -12.79 -17.56 -0.84
C PRO A 5 -12.95 -17.14 -2.31
N TYR A 6 -13.04 -15.84 -2.56
CA TYR A 6 -13.02 -15.31 -3.90
C TYR A 6 -11.62 -15.45 -4.50
N LEU A 7 -11.51 -16.12 -5.62
CA LEU A 7 -10.27 -16.40 -6.30
C LEU A 7 -10.30 -15.81 -7.72
N PRO A 8 -9.88 -14.55 -7.91
CA PRO A 8 -10.00 -13.85 -9.20
C PRO A 8 -9.27 -14.57 -10.33
N ALA A 9 -8.15 -15.22 -10.05
CA ALA A 9 -7.41 -16.00 -11.04
C ALA A 9 -8.26 -17.13 -11.67
N LYS A 10 -9.26 -17.69 -10.98
CA LYS A 10 -10.18 -18.67 -11.56
C LYS A 10 -11.12 -18.05 -12.59
N ILE A 11 -11.33 -16.74 -12.53
CA ILE A 11 -12.19 -16.01 -13.45
C ILE A 11 -11.38 -15.53 -14.67
N TYR A 12 -10.19 -14.98 -14.41
CA TYR A 12 -9.41 -14.29 -15.45
C TYR A 12 -8.31 -15.16 -16.07
N ASN A 13 -7.90 -16.24 -15.42
CA ASN A 13 -6.82 -17.12 -15.89
C ASN A 13 -7.31 -18.58 -15.96
N SER A 14 -8.11 -18.91 -16.96
CA SER A 14 -8.50 -20.29 -17.23
C SER A 14 -7.48 -20.98 -18.12
N HIS A 15 -7.16 -22.25 -17.83
CA HIS A 15 -6.05 -23.01 -18.44
C HIS A 15 -6.16 -23.24 -19.98
N ASN A 16 -7.26 -22.90 -20.62
CA ASN A 16 -7.51 -23.14 -22.04
C ASN A 16 -7.98 -21.89 -22.84
N GLU A 17 -7.95 -20.71 -22.20
CA GLU A 17 -8.46 -19.49 -22.82
C GLU A 17 -7.42 -18.37 -22.79
N ILE A 18 -7.62 -17.36 -23.61
CA ILE A 18 -6.76 -16.17 -23.62
C ILE A 18 -6.98 -15.39 -22.32
N THR A 19 -5.95 -15.26 -21.50
CA THR A 19 -5.99 -14.40 -20.30
C THR A 19 -6.26 -12.94 -20.71
N PRO A 20 -7.37 -12.33 -20.25
CA PRO A 20 -7.73 -10.97 -20.61
C PRO A 20 -6.82 -9.94 -19.97
N ARG A 21 -6.83 -8.72 -20.50
CA ARG A 21 -6.35 -7.52 -19.81
C ARG A 21 -7.49 -6.98 -18.95
N VAL A 22 -7.25 -6.78 -17.67
CA VAL A 22 -8.27 -6.31 -16.73
C VAL A 22 -7.74 -5.12 -15.96
N MET A 23 -8.57 -4.11 -15.79
CA MET A 23 -8.33 -2.98 -14.91
C MET A 23 -9.47 -2.90 -13.90
N VAL A 24 -9.13 -2.79 -12.64
CA VAL A 24 -10.06 -2.59 -11.53
C VAL A 24 -9.71 -1.31 -10.78
N ALA A 25 -10.71 -0.68 -10.16
CA ALA A 25 -10.54 0.58 -9.44
C ALA A 25 -11.69 0.77 -8.45
N PRO A 26 -11.56 1.61 -7.42
CA PRO A 26 -12.69 2.01 -6.59
C PRO A 26 -13.79 2.65 -7.43
N GLN A 27 -15.05 2.49 -7.00
CA GLN A 27 -16.15 3.11 -7.75
C GLN A 27 -16.06 4.63 -7.76
N ARG A 28 -15.55 5.21 -6.67
CA ARG A 28 -15.26 6.65 -6.56
C ARG A 28 -14.06 6.89 -5.66
N TYR A 29 -13.22 7.81 -6.09
CA TYR A 29 -12.14 8.38 -5.29
C TYR A 29 -12.42 9.86 -5.09
N ILE A 30 -12.36 10.33 -3.84
CA ILE A 30 -12.72 11.69 -3.45
C ILE A 30 -11.58 12.21 -2.58
N GLN A 31 -10.89 13.27 -3.01
CA GLN A 31 -9.76 13.83 -2.30
C GLN A 31 -9.89 15.34 -2.17
N GLY A 32 -9.41 15.87 -1.07
CA GLY A 32 -9.23 17.31 -0.85
C GLY A 32 -9.20 17.68 0.63
N PRO A 33 -8.82 18.91 0.96
CA PRO A 33 -8.76 19.37 2.34
C PRO A 33 -10.17 19.52 2.94
N GLY A 34 -10.39 18.86 4.08
CA GLY A 34 -11.64 18.93 4.80
C GLY A 34 -12.83 18.20 4.14
N VAL A 35 -12.59 17.34 3.15
CA VAL A 35 -13.67 16.60 2.46
C VAL A 35 -14.45 15.69 3.42
N LEU A 36 -13.86 15.24 4.51
CA LEU A 36 -14.54 14.44 5.51
C LEU A 36 -15.71 15.18 6.18
N ASN A 37 -15.72 16.51 6.20
CA ASN A 37 -16.83 17.30 6.69
C ASN A 37 -18.09 17.21 5.81
N GLN A 38 -17.98 16.63 4.62
CA GLN A 38 -19.06 16.47 3.63
C GLN A 38 -19.38 14.98 3.40
N ILE A 39 -18.99 14.09 4.33
CA ILE A 39 -19.13 12.63 4.18
C ILE A 39 -20.59 12.22 3.97
N ASP A 40 -21.57 12.89 4.62
CA ASP A 40 -23.02 12.74 4.42
C ASP A 40 -23.39 12.86 2.95
N ARG A 41 -22.88 13.89 2.28
CA ARG A 41 -23.11 14.12 0.85
C ARG A 41 -22.57 12.99 -0.02
N TYR A 42 -21.39 12.45 0.31
CA TYR A 42 -20.81 11.36 -0.47
C TYR A 42 -21.51 10.03 -0.20
N LEU A 43 -21.93 9.77 1.02
CA LEU A 43 -22.72 8.57 1.36
C LEU A 43 -24.11 8.54 0.72
N SER A 44 -24.66 9.69 0.32
CA SER A 44 -25.91 9.73 -0.45
C SER A 44 -25.82 8.96 -1.77
N LEU A 45 -24.60 8.74 -2.30
CA LEU A 45 -24.36 7.89 -3.48
C LEU A 45 -24.63 6.40 -3.22
N LEU A 46 -24.64 5.96 -1.96
CA LEU A 46 -24.86 4.58 -1.54
C LEU A 46 -26.26 4.35 -0.94
N ASN A 47 -27.05 5.42 -0.73
CA ASN A 47 -28.39 5.39 -0.15
C ASN A 47 -28.45 4.63 1.20
N VAL A 48 -27.48 4.88 2.09
CA VAL A 48 -27.34 4.22 3.39
C VAL A 48 -28.16 4.93 4.47
N LYS A 49 -28.62 4.17 5.48
CA LYS A 49 -29.34 4.67 6.66
C LYS A 49 -28.64 4.29 7.97
N ARG A 50 -27.86 3.22 7.97
CA ARG A 50 -27.16 2.73 9.14
C ARG A 50 -25.77 2.23 8.75
N VAL A 51 -24.72 2.78 9.37
CA VAL A 51 -23.33 2.50 9.01
C VAL A 51 -22.54 2.01 10.22
N GLY A 52 -21.61 1.07 9.99
CA GLY A 52 -20.55 0.75 10.94
C GLY A 52 -19.35 1.68 10.73
N ILE A 53 -18.70 2.11 11.81
CA ILE A 53 -17.46 2.88 11.74
C ILE A 53 -16.37 2.07 12.44
N LEU A 54 -15.46 1.48 11.66
CA LEU A 54 -14.31 0.72 12.15
C LEU A 54 -13.09 1.65 12.22
N ALA A 55 -12.52 1.80 13.41
CA ALA A 55 -11.28 2.56 13.62
C ALA A 55 -10.57 2.07 14.89
N SER A 56 -9.27 2.35 15.02
CA SER A 56 -8.57 2.14 16.29
C SER A 56 -9.19 2.97 17.42
N GLN A 57 -8.87 2.65 18.67
CA GLN A 57 -9.38 3.41 19.83
C GLN A 57 -9.13 4.93 19.68
N ARG A 58 -7.93 5.32 19.23
CA ARG A 58 -7.58 6.72 18.97
C ARG A 58 -8.38 7.29 17.78
N GLY A 59 -8.50 6.52 16.69
CA GLY A 59 -9.25 6.93 15.51
C GLY A 59 -10.74 7.10 15.78
N GLN A 60 -11.33 6.26 16.66
CA GLN A 60 -12.73 6.42 17.09
C GLN A 60 -12.94 7.74 17.83
N ALA A 61 -12.02 8.11 18.72
CA ALA A 61 -12.11 9.36 19.49
C ALA A 61 -11.84 10.63 18.65
N ALA A 62 -11.25 10.48 17.47
CA ALA A 62 -10.95 11.57 16.55
C ALA A 62 -11.89 11.56 15.33
N GLU A 63 -11.44 10.93 14.24
CA GLU A 63 -12.17 10.91 12.96
C GLU A 63 -13.49 10.16 13.08
N GLY A 64 -13.54 9.05 13.82
CA GLY A 64 -14.76 8.24 14.01
C GLY A 64 -15.88 9.05 14.66
N GLN A 65 -15.59 9.76 15.74
CA GLN A 65 -16.56 10.62 16.41
C GLN A 65 -17.03 11.76 15.49
N ARG A 66 -16.12 12.42 14.79
CA ARG A 66 -16.45 13.50 13.82
C ARG A 66 -17.37 13.00 12.70
N ILE A 67 -17.11 11.78 12.17
CA ILE A 67 -17.97 11.14 11.17
C ILE A 67 -19.35 10.86 11.77
N ALA A 68 -19.40 10.22 12.95
CA ALA A 68 -20.66 9.86 13.60
C ALA A 68 -21.53 11.10 13.92
N GLU A 69 -20.94 12.17 14.46
CA GLU A 69 -21.66 13.43 14.74
C GLU A 69 -22.25 14.02 13.44
N LYS A 70 -21.47 14.02 12.34
CA LYS A 70 -21.94 14.54 11.06
C LYS A 70 -23.09 13.71 10.50
N LEU A 71 -22.98 12.39 10.51
CA LEU A 71 -23.98 11.46 9.94
C LEU A 71 -25.26 11.41 10.77
N ASN A 72 -25.17 11.45 12.10
CA ASN A 72 -26.34 11.48 12.97
C ASN A 72 -27.18 12.75 12.78
N ASN A 73 -26.57 13.89 12.46
CA ASN A 73 -27.27 15.12 12.10
C ASN A 73 -28.08 14.99 10.81
N ASP A 74 -27.66 14.07 9.92
CA ASP A 74 -28.32 13.78 8.65
C ASP A 74 -29.21 12.51 8.72
N SER A 75 -29.55 12.06 9.94
CA SER A 75 -30.42 10.89 10.22
C SER A 75 -29.86 9.57 9.68
N ILE A 76 -28.53 9.41 9.68
CA ILE A 76 -27.84 8.15 9.42
C ILE A 76 -27.31 7.62 10.77
N ASP A 77 -27.81 6.46 11.18
CA ASP A 77 -27.40 5.81 12.41
C ASP A 77 -25.97 5.28 12.31
N CYS A 78 -25.17 5.45 13.37
CA CYS A 78 -23.78 5.01 13.42
C CYS A 78 -23.55 3.99 14.53
N VAL A 79 -22.85 2.89 14.20
CA VAL A 79 -22.37 1.86 15.11
C VAL A 79 -20.86 1.90 15.14
N ALA A 80 -20.28 2.17 16.30
CA ALA A 80 -18.82 2.19 16.46
C ALA A 80 -18.26 0.77 16.62
N ALA A 81 -17.18 0.46 15.91
CA ALA A 81 -16.40 -0.77 16.03
C ALA A 81 -14.92 -0.42 16.26
N VAL A 82 -14.34 -0.90 17.36
CA VAL A 82 -12.97 -0.57 17.75
C VAL A 82 -12.01 -1.65 17.27
N PHE A 83 -11.15 -1.29 16.32
CA PHE A 83 -10.09 -2.15 15.81
C PHE A 83 -8.98 -2.30 16.86
N ALA A 84 -8.66 -3.55 17.23
CA ALA A 84 -7.77 -3.86 18.37
C ALA A 84 -6.27 -3.82 18.04
N GLY A 85 -5.88 -3.69 16.76
CA GLY A 85 -4.49 -3.42 16.41
C GLY A 85 -3.89 -4.27 15.32
N GLU A 86 -4.24 -5.56 15.16
CA GLU A 86 -3.72 -6.40 14.08
C GLU A 86 -4.83 -6.82 13.11
N CYS A 87 -4.54 -6.77 11.81
CA CYS A 87 -5.45 -7.24 10.77
C CYS A 87 -5.36 -8.77 10.63
N SER A 88 -5.82 -9.49 11.66
CA SER A 88 -5.85 -10.94 11.68
C SER A 88 -7.23 -11.48 11.33
N LEU A 89 -7.27 -12.75 10.87
CA LEU A 89 -8.55 -13.42 10.61
C LEU A 89 -9.43 -13.48 11.87
N GLU A 90 -8.82 -13.66 13.04
CA GLU A 90 -9.51 -13.68 14.33
C GLU A 90 -10.18 -12.34 14.63
N GLU A 91 -9.48 -11.23 14.47
CA GLU A 91 -10.01 -9.87 14.62
C GLU A 91 -11.17 -9.60 13.65
N VAL A 92 -11.00 -10.00 12.39
CA VAL A 92 -12.05 -9.90 11.36
C VAL A 92 -13.30 -10.68 11.75
N GLU A 93 -13.17 -11.95 12.14
CA GLU A 93 -14.29 -12.81 12.51
C GLU A 93 -15.02 -12.31 13.76
N GLN A 94 -14.30 -11.77 14.73
CA GLN A 94 -14.90 -11.16 15.93
C GLN A 94 -15.76 -9.95 15.56
N HIS A 95 -15.28 -9.08 14.67
CA HIS A 95 -16.07 -7.94 14.21
C HIS A 95 -17.27 -8.37 13.37
N VAL A 96 -17.12 -9.37 12.49
CA VAL A 96 -18.24 -9.93 11.72
C VAL A 96 -19.33 -10.46 12.65
N ALA A 97 -18.96 -11.23 13.67
CA ALA A 97 -19.93 -11.78 14.63
C ALA A 97 -20.69 -10.65 15.37
N THR A 98 -20.01 -9.58 15.77
CA THR A 98 -20.61 -8.46 16.48
C THR A 98 -21.50 -7.60 15.59
N LEU A 99 -21.06 -7.32 14.37
CA LEU A 99 -21.74 -6.39 13.45
C LEU A 99 -22.85 -7.05 12.62
N ALA A 100 -22.89 -8.37 12.52
CA ALA A 100 -23.91 -9.09 11.75
C ALA A 100 -25.34 -8.83 12.24
N GLU A 101 -25.52 -8.55 13.53
CA GLU A 101 -26.86 -8.29 14.12
C GLU A 101 -27.28 -6.82 14.01
N GLU A 102 -26.37 -5.93 13.58
CA GLU A 102 -26.60 -4.48 13.53
C GLU A 102 -27.36 -4.01 12.28
N ASN A 103 -27.61 -4.89 11.28
CA ASN A 103 -28.27 -4.55 10.02
C ASN A 103 -27.65 -3.32 9.33
N LEU A 104 -26.33 -3.33 9.15
CA LEU A 104 -25.59 -2.25 8.53
C LEU A 104 -25.81 -2.23 7.01
N ASP A 105 -25.94 -1.03 6.44
CA ASP A 105 -25.99 -0.81 4.99
C ASP A 105 -24.60 -0.62 4.39
N CYS A 106 -23.59 -0.29 5.22
CA CYS A 106 -22.23 0.02 4.81
C CYS A 106 -21.27 -0.05 6.00
N LEU A 107 -20.00 -0.36 5.75
CA LEU A 107 -18.92 -0.23 6.71
C LEU A 107 -17.97 0.89 6.28
N ILE A 108 -17.68 1.82 7.19
CA ILE A 108 -16.68 2.88 6.99
C ILE A 108 -15.42 2.46 7.77
N ALA A 109 -14.33 2.18 7.06
CA ALA A 109 -13.04 1.84 7.65
C ALA A 109 -12.13 3.07 7.69
N VAL A 110 -11.72 3.47 8.89
CA VAL A 110 -10.97 4.71 9.15
C VAL A 110 -9.60 4.38 9.74
N GLY A 111 -8.52 4.79 9.09
CA GLY A 111 -7.18 4.58 9.62
C GLY A 111 -6.09 4.38 8.58
N GLY A 112 -4.97 3.77 9.00
CA GLY A 112 -3.89 3.32 8.12
C GLY A 112 -4.21 1.97 7.46
N GLY A 113 -3.18 1.30 6.90
CA GLY A 113 -3.36 0.06 6.14
C GLY A 113 -4.11 -1.05 6.88
N LYS A 114 -3.76 -1.34 8.14
CA LYS A 114 -4.39 -2.45 8.90
C LYS A 114 -5.89 -2.28 9.11
N PRO A 115 -6.42 -1.14 9.63
CA PRO A 115 -7.87 -0.92 9.71
C PRO A 115 -8.56 -0.91 8.35
N VAL A 116 -7.90 -0.41 7.31
CA VAL A 116 -8.41 -0.41 5.93
C VAL A 116 -8.59 -1.84 5.43
N ASP A 117 -7.58 -2.68 5.59
CA ASP A 117 -7.64 -4.08 5.17
C ASP A 117 -8.65 -4.90 5.99
N ALA A 118 -8.67 -4.72 7.32
CA ALA A 118 -9.69 -5.34 8.17
C ALA A 118 -11.11 -4.93 7.73
N GLY A 119 -11.33 -3.64 7.44
CA GLY A 119 -12.62 -3.12 7.00
C GLY A 119 -13.10 -3.72 5.68
N LYS A 120 -12.20 -3.91 4.70
CA LYS A 120 -12.52 -4.60 3.44
C LYS A 120 -12.93 -6.07 3.70
N SER A 121 -12.18 -6.77 4.54
CA SER A 121 -12.42 -8.16 4.88
C SER A 121 -13.74 -8.36 5.65
N ILE A 122 -14.04 -7.49 6.62
CA ILE A 122 -15.29 -7.49 7.38
C ILE A 122 -16.48 -7.21 6.47
N ALA A 123 -16.41 -6.14 5.68
CA ALA A 123 -17.50 -5.73 4.77
C ALA A 123 -17.83 -6.83 3.75
N TYR A 124 -16.81 -7.50 3.21
CA TYR A 124 -16.99 -8.64 2.31
C TYR A 124 -17.77 -9.80 2.98
N ARG A 125 -17.47 -10.12 4.24
CA ARG A 125 -18.16 -11.19 4.98
C ARG A 125 -19.58 -10.82 5.38
N LEU A 126 -19.83 -9.53 5.59
CA LEU A 126 -21.17 -9.01 5.87
C LEU A 126 -22.02 -8.77 4.60
N ASP A 127 -21.42 -8.92 3.41
CA ASP A 127 -22.04 -8.65 2.11
C ASP A 127 -22.58 -7.21 2.00
N ILE A 128 -21.80 -6.25 2.47
CA ILE A 128 -22.13 -4.82 2.42
C ILE A 128 -21.00 -4.02 1.76
N PRO A 129 -21.27 -2.85 1.15
CA PRO A 129 -20.25 -1.97 0.62
C PRO A 129 -19.30 -1.46 1.70
N VAL A 130 -18.04 -1.26 1.32
CA VAL A 130 -17.04 -0.61 2.17
C VAL A 130 -16.71 0.79 1.66
N VAL A 131 -16.60 1.73 2.60
CA VAL A 131 -16.07 3.08 2.40
C VAL A 131 -14.75 3.16 3.15
N ILE A 132 -13.70 3.59 2.47
CA ILE A 132 -12.36 3.73 3.04
C ILE A 132 -12.07 5.20 3.31
N VAL A 133 -11.64 5.51 4.53
CA VAL A 133 -11.19 6.84 4.97
C VAL A 133 -9.76 6.69 5.48
N PRO A 134 -8.75 6.76 4.61
CA PRO A 134 -7.37 6.67 5.03
C PRO A 134 -6.97 7.92 5.81
N THR A 135 -6.31 7.73 6.96
CA THR A 135 -5.76 8.81 7.78
C THR A 135 -4.26 9.00 7.55
N LEU A 136 -3.66 8.13 6.76
CA LEU A 136 -2.26 8.11 6.36
C LEU A 136 -2.18 7.83 4.85
N ALA A 137 -1.19 8.40 4.18
CA ALA A 137 -0.86 8.06 2.79
C ALA A 137 0.45 7.23 2.74
N SER A 138 0.52 6.20 3.58
CA SER A 138 1.73 5.40 3.82
C SER A 138 1.86 4.15 2.94
N ASN A 139 0.82 3.83 2.19
CA ASN A 139 0.74 2.69 1.27
C ASN A 139 -0.46 2.83 0.34
N ASP A 140 -0.57 1.94 -0.61
CA ASP A 140 -1.57 1.93 -1.67
C ASP A 140 -2.80 1.03 -1.42
N ALA A 141 -2.91 0.41 -0.24
CA ALA A 141 -4.03 -0.44 0.14
C ALA A 141 -5.44 0.19 0.02
N PRO A 142 -5.65 1.53 0.20
CA PRO A 142 -6.99 2.10 0.25
C PRO A 142 -7.85 1.85 -0.99
N CYS A 143 -7.27 1.70 -2.18
CA CYS A 143 -8.01 1.59 -3.43
C CYS A 143 -8.22 0.15 -3.92
N SER A 144 -7.50 -0.82 -3.38
CA SER A 144 -7.48 -2.20 -3.88
C SER A 144 -8.64 -3.07 -3.39
N ALA A 145 -9.00 -4.08 -4.21
CA ALA A 145 -9.95 -5.14 -3.87
C ALA A 145 -9.24 -6.35 -3.24
N LEU A 146 -8.28 -6.09 -2.37
CA LEU A 146 -7.58 -7.12 -1.60
C LEU A 146 -7.20 -6.60 -0.22
N SER A 147 -6.92 -7.54 0.68
CA SER A 147 -6.37 -7.26 2.01
C SER A 147 -5.22 -8.21 2.31
N VAL A 148 -4.22 -7.71 3.02
CA VAL A 148 -3.18 -8.52 3.62
C VAL A 148 -3.60 -8.84 5.04
N LEU A 149 -3.80 -10.12 5.33
CA LEU A 149 -4.11 -10.60 6.67
C LEU A 149 -2.83 -11.13 7.33
N TYR A 150 -2.77 -10.94 8.64
CA TYR A 150 -1.61 -11.30 9.45
C TYR A 150 -2.02 -12.31 10.53
N THR A 151 -1.04 -13.03 11.07
CA THR A 151 -1.27 -13.78 12.32
C THR A 151 -1.49 -12.79 13.48
N PRO A 152 -2.06 -13.20 14.61
CA PRO A 152 -2.18 -12.33 15.79
C PRO A 152 -0.84 -11.74 16.28
N GLU A 153 0.28 -12.42 15.98
CA GLU A 153 1.64 -11.98 16.29
C GLU A 153 2.21 -11.01 15.25
N GLY A 154 1.45 -10.70 14.17
CA GLY A 154 1.81 -9.76 13.14
C GLY A 154 2.62 -10.33 11.98
N ALA A 155 2.83 -11.66 11.89
CA ALA A 155 3.45 -12.26 10.72
C ALA A 155 2.47 -12.29 9.53
N ASN A 156 2.99 -12.10 8.31
CA ASN A 156 2.16 -12.20 7.11
C ASN A 156 1.56 -13.61 6.98
N ASP A 157 0.23 -13.70 6.82
CA ASP A 157 -0.51 -14.97 6.73
C ASP A 157 -1.05 -15.19 5.32
N VAL A 158 -2.03 -14.39 4.88
CA VAL A 158 -2.70 -14.60 3.59
C VAL A 158 -3.09 -13.28 2.94
N VAL A 159 -3.10 -13.26 1.60
CA VAL A 159 -3.74 -12.20 0.80
C VAL A 159 -5.14 -12.66 0.44
N GLU A 160 -6.13 -11.92 0.88
CA GLU A 160 -7.54 -12.14 0.58
C GLU A 160 -8.00 -11.20 -0.52
N PHE A 161 -8.73 -11.71 -1.52
CA PHE A 161 -9.24 -10.93 -2.64
C PHE A 161 -10.75 -10.75 -2.54
N TYR A 162 -11.26 -9.66 -3.13
CA TYR A 162 -12.68 -9.32 -3.15
C TYR A 162 -13.17 -9.12 -4.59
N PRO A 163 -14.47 -9.38 -4.86
CA PRO A 163 -15.02 -9.21 -6.21
C PRO A 163 -15.17 -7.74 -6.62
N THR A 164 -15.14 -6.82 -5.67
CA THR A 164 -15.32 -5.38 -5.90
C THR A 164 -14.30 -4.57 -5.09
N ASN A 165 -13.78 -3.52 -5.71
CA ASN A 165 -13.01 -2.50 -4.99
C ASN A 165 -13.95 -1.68 -4.09
N PRO A 166 -13.41 -0.88 -3.14
CA PRO A 166 -14.20 -0.02 -2.27
C PRO A 166 -15.22 0.83 -3.03
N ALA A 167 -16.42 0.97 -2.48
CA ALA A 167 -17.47 1.80 -3.06
C ALA A 167 -17.08 3.28 -3.07
N LEU A 168 -16.47 3.74 -1.99
CA LEU A 168 -15.89 5.08 -1.89
C LEU A 168 -14.51 4.99 -1.21
N VAL A 169 -13.57 5.81 -1.68
CA VAL A 169 -12.32 6.13 -0.98
C VAL A 169 -12.34 7.64 -0.76
N ILE A 170 -12.40 8.08 0.50
CA ILE A 170 -12.53 9.49 0.87
C ILE A 170 -11.26 9.92 1.59
N VAL A 171 -10.44 10.71 0.94
CA VAL A 171 -9.10 11.11 1.38
C VAL A 171 -9.10 12.58 1.80
N ASP A 172 -9.16 12.81 3.10
CA ASP A 172 -9.04 14.17 3.67
C ASP A 172 -7.56 14.53 3.81
N THR A 173 -7.05 15.31 2.89
CA THR A 173 -5.63 15.67 2.84
C THR A 173 -5.20 16.56 4.01
N GLN A 174 -6.14 17.22 4.70
CA GLN A 174 -5.84 17.94 5.93
C GLN A 174 -5.53 17.00 7.10
N ILE A 175 -6.15 15.81 7.15
CA ILE A 175 -5.83 14.78 8.13
C ILE A 175 -4.44 14.22 7.84
N ILE A 176 -4.12 13.97 6.58
CA ILE A 176 -2.80 13.46 6.17
C ILE A 176 -1.71 14.51 6.43
N ALA A 177 -1.98 15.79 6.20
CA ALA A 177 -1.04 16.87 6.50
C ALA A 177 -0.68 16.97 7.99
N ALA A 178 -1.57 16.52 8.87
CA ALA A 178 -1.37 16.51 10.33
C ALA A 178 -0.73 15.21 10.86
N ALA A 179 -0.47 14.24 9.99
CA ALA A 179 0.18 12.99 10.35
C ALA A 179 1.71 13.13 10.41
N ASP A 180 2.39 12.11 10.91
CA ASP A 180 3.85 12.07 10.87
C ASP A 180 4.37 11.95 9.43
N GLU A 181 5.38 12.76 9.09
CA GLU A 181 6.02 12.81 7.77
C GLU A 181 6.50 11.43 7.31
N ARG A 182 7.00 10.59 8.21
CA ARG A 182 7.51 9.26 7.90
C ARG A 182 6.48 8.41 7.15
N TYR A 183 5.19 8.55 7.49
CA TYR A 183 4.14 7.81 6.77
C TYR A 183 3.96 8.27 5.33
N LEU A 184 3.98 9.58 5.05
CA LEU A 184 3.90 10.07 3.68
C LEU A 184 5.10 9.60 2.86
N VAL A 185 6.30 9.70 3.45
CA VAL A 185 7.56 9.27 2.80
C VAL A 185 7.58 7.76 2.55
N ALA A 186 7.12 6.96 3.51
CA ALA A 186 6.97 5.51 3.30
C ALA A 186 6.04 5.22 2.11
N GLY A 187 4.91 5.94 2.00
CA GLY A 187 4.02 5.81 0.85
C GLY A 187 4.68 6.17 -0.49
N MET A 188 5.61 7.14 -0.50
CA MET A 188 6.39 7.44 -1.72
C MET A 188 7.29 6.26 -2.11
N GLY A 189 7.87 5.54 -1.13
CA GLY A 189 8.68 4.35 -1.38
C GLY A 189 7.87 3.21 -1.98
N ASP A 190 6.66 3.00 -1.46
CA ASP A 190 5.70 2.03 -1.97
C ASP A 190 5.25 2.37 -3.40
N ALA A 191 4.80 3.60 -3.59
CA ALA A 191 4.27 4.09 -4.84
C ALA A 191 5.32 4.19 -5.97
N MET A 192 6.59 4.42 -5.65
CA MET A 192 7.66 4.43 -6.67
C MET A 192 7.84 3.06 -7.31
N ALA A 193 7.71 1.98 -6.55
CA ALA A 193 7.83 0.62 -7.08
C ALA A 193 6.79 0.33 -8.16
N THR A 194 5.60 0.89 -8.04
CA THR A 194 4.47 0.61 -8.94
C THR A 194 4.82 0.80 -10.42
N TRP A 195 5.54 1.88 -10.78
CA TRP A 195 5.98 2.07 -12.16
C TRP A 195 7.00 1.02 -12.60
N TYR A 196 8.02 0.82 -11.77
CA TYR A 196 9.12 -0.06 -12.14
C TYR A 196 8.71 -1.52 -12.23
N GLU A 197 7.70 -1.95 -11.47
CA GLU A 197 7.15 -3.30 -11.54
C GLU A 197 6.12 -3.43 -12.67
N ALA A 198 5.18 -2.48 -12.82
CA ALA A 198 4.16 -2.53 -13.85
C ALA A 198 4.75 -2.49 -15.27
N ARG A 199 5.81 -1.70 -15.51
CA ARG A 199 6.47 -1.66 -16.83
C ARG A 199 7.10 -3.01 -17.21
N VAL A 200 7.67 -3.70 -16.23
CA VAL A 200 8.23 -5.05 -16.39
C VAL A 200 7.13 -6.06 -16.71
N CYS A 201 6.04 -6.04 -15.94
CA CYS A 201 4.89 -6.91 -16.16
C CYS A 201 4.24 -6.66 -17.53
N LEU A 202 4.14 -5.40 -17.98
CA LEU A 202 3.58 -5.07 -19.29
C LEU A 202 4.40 -5.66 -20.45
N GLN A 203 5.73 -5.73 -20.31
CA GLN A 203 6.66 -6.26 -21.31
C GLN A 203 6.74 -7.80 -21.28
N ASN A 204 6.45 -8.43 -20.15
CA ASN A 204 6.50 -9.88 -20.02
C ASN A 204 5.13 -10.50 -20.35
N PRO A 205 5.03 -11.29 -21.45
CA PRO A 205 3.76 -11.90 -21.85
C PRO A 205 3.21 -12.94 -20.84
N ASN A 206 4.06 -13.42 -19.92
CA ASN A 206 3.70 -14.40 -18.90
C ASN A 206 3.39 -13.76 -17.55
N ALA A 207 3.66 -12.46 -17.37
CA ALA A 207 3.36 -11.78 -16.13
C ALA A 207 1.85 -11.58 -15.95
N LEU A 208 1.38 -11.85 -14.74
CA LEU A 208 0.00 -11.65 -14.33
C LEU A 208 -0.06 -10.64 -13.19
N THR A 209 -1.13 -9.87 -13.18
CA THR A 209 -1.45 -8.97 -12.07
C THR A 209 -1.89 -9.78 -10.85
N PRO A 210 -1.97 -9.19 -9.64
CA PRO A 210 -2.47 -9.88 -8.44
C PRO A 210 -3.82 -10.60 -8.64
N ILE A 211 -4.69 -10.03 -9.47
CA ILE A 211 -5.99 -10.65 -9.79
C ILE A 211 -5.92 -11.76 -10.86
N GLY A 212 -4.73 -12.13 -11.33
CA GLY A 212 -4.54 -13.20 -12.32
C GLY A 212 -4.86 -12.82 -13.76
N ALA A 213 -4.91 -11.52 -14.09
CA ALA A 213 -5.13 -10.98 -15.42
C ALA A 213 -3.84 -10.43 -16.04
N ARG A 214 -3.86 -10.09 -17.32
CA ARG A 214 -2.75 -9.34 -17.91
C ARG A 214 -2.86 -7.84 -17.61
N PRO A 215 -1.72 -7.13 -17.43
CA PRO A 215 -1.73 -5.68 -17.19
C PRO A 215 -2.31 -4.90 -18.37
N THR A 216 -2.94 -3.75 -18.07
CA THR A 216 -3.45 -2.82 -19.09
C THR A 216 -2.45 -1.70 -19.35
N LEU A 217 -2.54 -1.07 -20.55
CA LEU A 217 -1.77 0.15 -20.82
C LEU A 217 -2.16 1.28 -19.86
N ALA A 218 -3.45 1.37 -19.50
CA ALA A 218 -3.95 2.41 -18.63
C ALA A 218 -3.36 2.31 -17.22
N SER A 219 -3.35 1.11 -16.62
CA SER A 219 -2.77 0.91 -15.28
C SER A 219 -1.27 1.17 -15.25
N CYS A 220 -0.55 0.76 -16.30
CA CYS A 220 0.89 1.05 -16.40
C CYS A 220 1.16 2.55 -16.58
N ALA A 221 0.35 3.25 -17.38
CA ALA A 221 0.46 4.71 -17.51
C ALA A 221 0.18 5.44 -16.19
N MET A 222 -0.73 4.93 -15.36
CA MET A 222 -0.94 5.46 -13.99
C MET A 222 0.31 5.28 -13.13
N GLY A 223 0.98 4.12 -13.20
CA GLY A 223 2.25 3.91 -12.52
C GLY A 223 3.34 4.88 -12.99
N GLU A 224 3.42 5.17 -14.29
CA GLU A 224 4.37 6.14 -14.86
C GLU A 224 4.08 7.55 -14.36
N VAL A 225 2.82 7.98 -14.39
CA VAL A 225 2.39 9.29 -13.85
C VAL A 225 2.67 9.36 -12.36
N CYS A 226 2.44 8.27 -11.62
CA CYS A 226 2.77 8.17 -10.19
C CYS A 226 4.24 8.49 -9.94
N ALA A 227 5.16 7.78 -10.58
CA ALA A 227 6.60 8.00 -10.41
C ALA A 227 7.04 9.42 -10.78
N HIS A 228 6.52 9.97 -11.90
CA HIS A 228 6.80 11.35 -12.30
C HIS A 228 6.31 12.37 -11.25
N THR A 229 5.12 12.18 -10.71
CA THR A 229 4.55 13.03 -9.66
C THR A 229 5.42 13.01 -8.40
N LEU A 230 5.91 11.83 -8.01
CA LEU A 230 6.81 11.71 -6.86
C LEU A 230 8.13 12.44 -7.08
N PHE A 231 8.76 12.29 -8.24
CA PHE A 231 10.00 13.00 -8.56
C PHE A 231 9.81 14.51 -8.57
N GLU A 232 8.69 15.02 -9.05
CA GLU A 232 8.42 16.45 -9.19
C GLU A 232 8.00 17.09 -7.85
N HIS A 233 7.20 16.39 -7.05
CA HIS A 233 6.51 16.98 -5.91
C HIS A 233 6.90 16.36 -4.54
N GLY A 234 7.58 15.21 -4.51
CA GLY A 234 7.81 14.45 -3.28
C GLY A 234 8.52 15.22 -2.18
N GLU A 235 9.64 15.90 -2.50
CA GLU A 235 10.35 16.70 -1.51
C GLU A 235 9.52 17.91 -1.02
N ALA A 236 8.73 18.53 -1.89
CA ALA A 236 7.86 19.64 -1.50
C ALA A 236 6.73 19.14 -0.59
N ALA A 237 6.09 18.03 -0.92
CA ALA A 237 5.03 17.42 -0.11
C ALA A 237 5.53 16.98 1.28
N SER A 238 6.75 16.45 1.39
CA SER A 238 7.38 16.14 2.67
C SER A 238 7.49 17.40 3.54
N ARG A 239 7.98 18.52 2.97
CA ARG A 239 8.03 19.81 3.69
C ARG A 239 6.64 20.32 4.08
N SER A 240 5.62 20.07 3.25
CA SER A 240 4.24 20.52 3.53
C SER A 240 3.67 19.79 4.76
N VAL A 241 3.93 18.48 4.91
CA VAL A 241 3.55 17.74 6.14
C VAL A 241 4.29 18.25 7.36
N VAL A 242 5.61 18.50 7.27
CA VAL A 242 6.37 19.11 8.39
C VAL A 242 5.77 20.46 8.80
N GLY A 243 5.31 21.25 7.83
CA GLY A 243 4.64 22.54 8.06
C GLY A 243 3.15 22.43 8.41
N ASN A 244 2.59 21.23 8.49
CA ASN A 244 1.15 20.96 8.63
C ASN A 244 0.31 21.78 7.62
N THR A 245 0.76 21.79 6.37
CA THR A 245 0.18 22.59 5.28
C THR A 245 -0.40 21.64 4.22
N CYS A 246 -1.62 21.92 3.80
CA CYS A 246 -2.27 21.22 2.71
C CYS A 246 -2.17 22.07 1.43
N ASP A 247 -1.15 21.82 0.62
CA ASP A 247 -0.89 22.51 -0.64
C ASP A 247 -0.95 21.55 -1.84
N ASP A 248 -0.77 22.10 -3.05
CA ASP A 248 -0.85 21.33 -4.29
C ASP A 248 0.20 20.19 -4.36
N ALA A 249 1.38 20.38 -3.79
CA ALA A 249 2.40 19.34 -3.76
C ALA A 249 1.97 18.16 -2.90
N LEU A 250 1.42 18.42 -1.70
CA LEU A 250 0.87 17.38 -0.85
C LEU A 250 -0.31 16.65 -1.52
N GLU A 251 -1.26 17.41 -2.10
CA GLU A 251 -2.42 16.84 -2.81
C GLU A 251 -1.98 15.87 -3.90
N ARG A 252 -1.02 16.24 -4.73
CA ARG A 252 -0.50 15.39 -5.81
C ARG A 252 0.19 14.12 -5.30
N VAL A 253 1.00 14.23 -4.25
CA VAL A 253 1.70 13.08 -3.68
C VAL A 253 0.74 12.14 -2.95
N VAL A 254 -0.29 12.67 -2.28
CA VAL A 254 -1.34 11.85 -1.68
C VAL A 254 -2.12 11.07 -2.75
N GLU A 255 -2.46 11.71 -3.88
CA GLU A 255 -3.08 11.03 -5.02
C GLU A 255 -2.15 9.95 -5.60
N ALA A 256 -0.86 10.25 -5.74
CA ALA A 256 0.13 9.30 -6.22
C ALA A 256 0.22 8.07 -5.31
N ASN A 257 0.40 8.27 -3.99
CA ASN A 257 0.54 7.20 -3.02
C ASN A 257 -0.73 6.34 -2.88
N THR A 258 -1.91 6.94 -3.01
CA THR A 258 -3.18 6.28 -2.69
C THR A 258 -3.89 5.74 -3.92
N LEU A 259 -4.12 6.59 -4.94
CA LEU A 259 -4.91 6.26 -6.12
C LEU A 259 -4.05 5.67 -7.24
N LEU A 260 -3.01 6.41 -7.67
CA LEU A 260 -2.23 6.01 -8.83
C LEU A 260 -1.45 4.72 -8.56
N SER A 261 -0.85 4.61 -7.37
CA SER A 261 -0.20 3.39 -6.93
C SER A 261 -1.20 2.26 -6.74
N GLY A 262 -2.33 2.51 -6.05
CA GLY A 262 -3.35 1.51 -5.78
C GLY A 262 -3.92 0.83 -7.04
N ILE A 263 -4.22 1.62 -8.07
CA ILE A 263 -4.67 1.07 -9.36
C ILE A 263 -3.49 0.46 -10.13
N GLY A 264 -2.33 1.11 -10.04
CA GLY A 264 -1.11 0.71 -10.76
C GLY A 264 -0.62 -0.66 -10.36
N PHE A 265 -0.55 -0.97 -9.05
CA PHE A 265 -0.09 -2.30 -8.61
C PHE A 265 -1.13 -3.39 -8.87
N GLU A 266 -2.42 -3.14 -8.53
CA GLU A 266 -3.47 -4.15 -8.63
C GLU A 266 -3.76 -4.54 -10.08
N SER A 267 -3.70 -3.57 -11.01
CA SER A 267 -4.02 -3.75 -12.43
C SER A 267 -2.80 -3.69 -13.37
N GLY A 268 -1.64 -3.28 -12.87
CA GLY A 268 -0.37 -3.21 -13.63
C GLY A 268 0.57 -4.37 -13.31
N GLY A 269 0.49 -4.91 -12.12
CA GLY A 269 1.24 -6.09 -11.67
C GLY A 269 2.44 -5.74 -10.79
N LEU A 270 2.95 -6.78 -10.13
CA LEU A 270 4.12 -6.76 -9.24
C LEU A 270 5.25 -7.58 -9.87
N ALA A 271 6.50 -7.19 -9.60
CA ALA A 271 7.68 -7.91 -10.11
C ALA A 271 8.63 -8.28 -8.97
N LEU A 272 9.76 -7.57 -8.78
CA LEU A 272 10.78 -7.97 -7.81
C LEU A 272 10.77 -7.13 -6.53
N ALA A 273 10.39 -5.86 -6.59
CA ALA A 273 10.47 -4.94 -5.44
C ALA A 273 9.60 -5.41 -4.26
N HIS A 274 8.32 -5.72 -4.49
CA HIS A 274 7.42 -6.21 -3.44
C HIS A 274 7.76 -7.61 -2.91
N PRO A 275 8.14 -8.61 -3.72
CA PRO A 275 8.68 -9.87 -3.22
C PRO A 275 9.87 -9.70 -2.25
N ILE A 276 10.79 -8.79 -2.54
CA ILE A 276 11.92 -8.48 -1.66
C ILE A 276 11.43 -7.80 -0.37
N ALA A 277 10.53 -6.82 -0.49
CA ALA A 277 9.95 -6.15 0.67
C ALA A 277 9.25 -7.15 1.62
N LEU A 278 8.50 -8.09 1.05
CA LEU A 278 7.88 -9.16 1.81
C LEU A 278 8.92 -10.09 2.44
N ALA A 279 10.01 -10.39 1.74
CA ALA A 279 11.10 -11.22 2.26
C ALA A 279 11.84 -10.54 3.43
N PHE A 280 11.96 -9.21 3.44
CA PHE A 280 12.53 -8.48 4.57
C PHE A 280 11.76 -8.69 5.87
N THR A 281 10.46 -8.95 5.82
CA THR A 281 9.66 -9.25 7.03
C THR A 281 10.03 -10.58 7.71
N GLN A 282 10.82 -11.44 7.06
CA GLN A 282 11.37 -12.65 7.68
C GLN A 282 12.51 -12.32 8.67
N ILE A 283 13.02 -11.10 8.65
CA ILE A 283 14.04 -10.62 9.59
C ILE A 283 13.31 -9.82 10.68
N GLU A 284 13.22 -10.39 11.88
CA GLU A 284 12.44 -9.86 13.01
C GLU A 284 12.70 -8.38 13.28
N ASN A 285 13.95 -7.96 13.30
CA ASN A 285 14.31 -6.57 13.52
C ASN A 285 13.82 -5.63 12.41
N ILE A 286 13.81 -6.09 11.16
CA ILE A 286 13.30 -5.30 10.03
C ILE A 286 11.77 -5.24 10.11
N HIS A 287 11.12 -6.36 10.34
CA HIS A 287 9.67 -6.45 10.43
C HIS A 287 9.05 -5.47 11.45
N HIS A 288 9.67 -5.35 12.61
CA HIS A 288 9.11 -4.53 13.70
C HIS A 288 9.48 -3.04 13.63
N ASN A 289 10.56 -2.66 12.97
CA ASN A 289 11.08 -1.30 13.04
C ASN A 289 10.88 -0.47 11.77
N TYR A 290 10.55 -1.12 10.64
CA TYR A 290 10.44 -0.43 9.36
C TYR A 290 9.05 -0.55 8.76
N LEU A 291 8.61 0.53 8.11
CA LEU A 291 7.34 0.58 7.42
C LEU A 291 7.42 -0.18 6.09
N HIS A 292 6.27 -0.66 5.61
CA HIS A 292 6.18 -1.39 4.35
C HIS A 292 6.87 -0.65 3.20
N GLY A 293 6.54 0.62 2.98
CA GLY A 293 7.12 1.40 1.90
C GLY A 293 8.64 1.66 2.03
N GLU A 294 9.20 1.65 3.26
CA GLU A 294 10.65 1.70 3.46
C GLU A 294 11.31 0.41 2.96
N MET A 295 10.69 -0.74 3.21
CA MET A 295 11.15 -2.03 2.67
C MET A 295 10.99 -2.11 1.15
N VAL A 296 9.87 -1.59 0.61
CA VAL A 296 9.61 -1.54 -0.84
C VAL A 296 10.60 -0.61 -1.54
N ALA A 297 10.98 0.52 -0.94
CA ALA A 297 12.01 1.40 -1.49
C ALA A 297 13.35 0.66 -1.70
N MET A 298 13.81 -0.10 -0.69
CA MET A 298 15.02 -0.91 -0.86
C MET A 298 14.81 -2.04 -1.88
N GLY A 299 13.63 -2.66 -1.94
CA GLY A 299 13.26 -3.63 -2.97
C GLY A 299 13.35 -3.03 -4.38
N THR A 300 12.88 -1.79 -4.55
CA THR A 300 12.97 -1.04 -5.82
C THR A 300 14.43 -0.80 -6.22
N MET A 301 15.27 -0.40 -5.28
CA MET A 301 16.71 -0.24 -5.53
C MET A 301 17.35 -1.54 -6.02
N ILE A 302 16.99 -2.67 -5.40
CA ILE A 302 17.51 -3.99 -5.78
C ILE A 302 16.99 -4.42 -7.16
N GLN A 303 15.71 -4.18 -7.46
CA GLN A 303 15.15 -4.46 -8.79
C GLN A 303 15.87 -3.66 -9.87
N LEU A 304 16.07 -2.35 -9.67
CA LEU A 304 16.76 -1.50 -10.63
C LEU A 304 18.23 -1.89 -10.81
N ALA A 305 18.90 -2.34 -9.75
CA ALA A 305 20.26 -2.87 -9.83
C ALA A 305 20.31 -4.19 -10.61
N MET A 306 19.29 -5.05 -10.51
CA MET A 306 19.20 -6.28 -11.30
C MET A 306 18.95 -6.00 -12.79
N GLU A 307 18.20 -4.95 -13.09
CA GLU A 307 17.95 -4.51 -14.47
C GLU A 307 19.15 -3.76 -15.11
N ASP A 308 20.20 -3.44 -14.35
CA ASP A 308 21.24 -2.47 -14.73
C ASP A 308 20.61 -1.15 -15.24
N SER A 309 19.55 -0.71 -14.57
CA SER A 309 18.70 0.40 -15.01
C SER A 309 19.41 1.74 -14.92
N ALA A 310 19.29 2.56 -15.96
CA ALA A 310 19.79 3.94 -15.97
C ALA A 310 19.06 4.84 -14.94
N ASP A 311 17.89 4.45 -14.45
CA ASP A 311 17.12 5.18 -13.45
C ASP A 311 17.59 4.92 -12.01
N ALA A 312 18.44 3.91 -11.77
CA ALA A 312 18.84 3.50 -10.42
C ALA A 312 19.43 4.65 -9.59
N GLU A 313 20.34 5.43 -10.18
CA GLU A 313 20.98 6.57 -9.52
C GLU A 313 19.96 7.69 -9.23
N LYS A 314 19.08 8.00 -10.18
CA LYS A 314 18.01 9.00 -10.01
C LYS A 314 17.06 8.64 -8.87
N VAL A 315 16.66 7.36 -8.79
CA VAL A 315 15.79 6.86 -7.72
C VAL A 315 16.52 6.91 -6.38
N ALA A 316 17.79 6.51 -6.32
CA ALA A 316 18.59 6.57 -5.11
C ALA A 316 18.71 7.99 -4.55
N HIS A 317 18.98 8.98 -5.41
CA HIS A 317 19.01 10.39 -5.03
C HIS A 317 17.66 10.89 -4.51
N PHE A 318 16.57 10.55 -5.19
CA PHE A 318 15.21 10.92 -4.74
C PHE A 318 14.92 10.31 -3.37
N PHE A 319 15.18 9.01 -3.19
CA PHE A 319 14.94 8.33 -1.92
C PHE A 319 15.79 8.93 -0.78
N ALA A 320 17.05 9.22 -1.03
CA ALA A 320 17.92 9.89 -0.04
C ALA A 320 17.39 11.26 0.37
N ASN A 321 16.93 12.06 -0.60
CA ASN A 321 16.43 13.42 -0.37
C ASN A 321 15.15 13.43 0.47
N VAL A 322 14.22 12.48 0.24
CA VAL A 322 12.99 12.39 1.03
C VAL A 322 13.17 11.62 2.35
N GLY A 323 14.24 10.84 2.50
CA GLY A 323 14.56 10.11 3.72
C GLY A 323 14.17 8.63 3.73
N LEU A 324 13.97 8.03 2.55
CA LEU A 324 13.82 6.58 2.39
C LEU A 324 15.17 5.86 2.49
N PRO A 325 15.20 4.58 2.89
CA PRO A 325 16.42 3.80 2.91
C PRO A 325 16.94 3.53 1.50
N ILE A 326 18.24 3.71 1.30
CA ILE A 326 18.94 3.50 0.03
C ILE A 326 20.08 2.47 0.11
N HIS A 327 20.42 2.02 1.32
CA HIS A 327 21.43 0.96 1.53
C HIS A 327 21.04 0.09 2.74
N MET A 328 21.60 -1.12 2.78
CA MET A 328 21.20 -2.15 3.74
C MET A 328 21.33 -1.73 5.21
N ALA A 329 22.37 -0.96 5.57
CA ALA A 329 22.55 -0.54 6.95
C ALA A 329 21.42 0.36 7.46
N GLN A 330 20.71 1.05 6.57
CA GLN A 330 19.52 1.84 6.92
C GLN A 330 18.28 0.96 7.20
N LEU A 331 18.31 -0.33 6.83
CA LEU A 331 17.36 -1.34 7.28
C LEU A 331 17.94 -2.26 8.36
N SER A 332 18.96 -1.81 9.07
CA SER A 332 19.67 -2.60 10.09
C SER A 332 20.20 -3.95 9.57
N LEU A 333 20.49 -4.04 8.28
CA LEU A 333 21.00 -5.23 7.60
C LEU A 333 22.45 -5.02 7.19
N SER A 334 23.30 -6.04 7.41
CA SER A 334 24.70 -6.00 6.98
C SER A 334 24.88 -6.79 5.67
N PRO A 335 25.58 -6.24 4.67
CA PRO A 335 25.94 -7.01 3.47
C PRO A 335 26.88 -8.20 3.75
N LYS A 336 27.44 -8.28 4.97
CA LYS A 336 28.28 -9.39 5.43
C LYS A 336 27.51 -10.47 6.18
N ASP A 337 26.24 -10.24 6.51
CA ASP A 337 25.37 -11.22 7.15
C ASP A 337 24.79 -12.17 6.09
N SER A 338 25.58 -13.18 5.74
CA SER A 338 25.18 -14.14 4.71
C SER A 338 23.91 -14.91 5.09
N ALA A 339 23.67 -15.20 6.37
CA ALA A 339 22.49 -15.94 6.81
C ALA A 339 21.20 -15.12 6.61
N ALA A 340 21.21 -13.84 6.99
CA ALA A 340 20.08 -12.93 6.73
C ALA A 340 19.84 -12.76 5.21
N LEU A 341 20.90 -12.56 4.43
CA LEU A 341 20.77 -12.46 2.97
C LEU A 341 20.22 -13.74 2.35
N ASP A 342 20.68 -14.93 2.77
CA ASP A 342 20.17 -16.20 2.30
C ASP A 342 18.65 -16.36 2.61
N THR A 343 18.22 -16.00 3.82
CA THR A 343 16.81 -16.01 4.22
C THR A 343 15.95 -15.13 3.30
N ILE A 344 16.40 -13.90 3.04
CA ILE A 344 15.70 -12.95 2.15
C ILE A 344 15.66 -13.48 0.72
N ILE A 345 16.76 -13.99 0.20
CA ILE A 345 16.86 -14.55 -1.14
C ILE A 345 15.92 -15.75 -1.31
N GLU A 346 15.95 -16.70 -0.39
CA GLU A 346 15.07 -17.87 -0.44
C GLU A 346 13.59 -17.49 -0.38
N ALA A 347 13.21 -16.55 0.48
CA ALA A 347 11.84 -16.08 0.59
C ALA A 347 11.40 -15.36 -0.70
N THR A 348 12.25 -14.51 -1.26
CA THR A 348 12.00 -13.81 -2.52
C THR A 348 11.77 -14.78 -3.67
N LEU A 349 12.62 -15.79 -3.83
CA LEU A 349 12.53 -16.76 -4.92
C LEU A 349 11.29 -17.67 -4.84
N LYS A 350 10.67 -17.84 -3.67
CA LYS A 350 9.40 -18.54 -3.51
C LYS A 350 8.21 -17.73 -4.02
N ASN A 351 8.34 -16.41 -4.12
CA ASN A 351 7.28 -15.53 -4.59
C ASN A 351 7.21 -15.54 -6.12
N LYS A 352 6.04 -15.88 -6.66
CA LYS A 352 5.84 -15.99 -8.12
C LYS A 352 6.11 -14.69 -8.87
N ASN A 353 5.79 -13.55 -8.25
CA ASN A 353 5.97 -12.24 -8.87
C ASN A 353 7.45 -11.91 -9.12
N ALA A 354 8.37 -12.42 -8.30
CA ALA A 354 9.81 -12.23 -8.53
C ALA A 354 10.26 -12.73 -9.92
N HIS A 355 9.54 -13.71 -10.48
CA HIS A 355 9.84 -14.30 -11.79
C HIS A 355 9.15 -13.57 -12.97
N HIS A 356 8.51 -12.43 -12.72
CA HIS A 356 8.01 -11.55 -13.78
C HIS A 356 9.13 -10.74 -14.44
N MET A 357 10.32 -10.70 -13.85
CA MET A 357 11.49 -10.02 -14.42
C MET A 357 11.82 -10.54 -15.82
N PRO A 358 12.34 -9.68 -16.73
CA PRO A 358 12.68 -10.08 -18.10
C PRO A 358 13.93 -10.98 -18.20
N MET A 359 14.63 -11.17 -17.08
CA MET A 359 15.78 -12.06 -16.94
C MET A 359 15.51 -13.12 -15.86
N PRO A 360 16.22 -14.25 -15.88
CA PRO A 360 16.12 -15.24 -14.81
C PRO A 360 16.57 -14.66 -13.47
N VAL A 361 15.71 -14.80 -12.44
CA VAL A 361 16.04 -14.44 -11.07
C VAL A 361 16.52 -15.71 -10.35
N THR A 362 17.81 -15.72 -10.00
CA THR A 362 18.49 -16.80 -9.29
C THR A 362 19.04 -16.31 -7.96
N ALA A 363 19.46 -17.21 -7.07
CA ALA A 363 20.07 -16.82 -5.82
C ALA A 363 21.32 -15.95 -6.03
N ASP A 364 22.16 -16.32 -6.98
CA ASP A 364 23.41 -15.58 -7.27
C ASP A 364 23.08 -14.19 -7.86
N SER A 365 22.21 -14.11 -8.89
CA SER A 365 21.86 -12.82 -9.50
C SER A 365 21.14 -11.89 -8.53
N LEU A 366 20.31 -12.41 -7.63
CA LEU A 366 19.63 -11.60 -6.61
C LEU A 366 20.64 -11.10 -5.56
N ARG A 367 21.57 -11.94 -5.12
CA ARG A 367 22.64 -11.53 -4.20
C ARG A 367 23.48 -10.43 -4.82
N ASP A 368 23.92 -10.58 -6.06
CA ASP A 368 24.70 -9.58 -6.79
C ASP A 368 23.94 -8.26 -6.91
N ALA A 369 22.64 -8.31 -7.22
CA ALA A 369 21.79 -7.11 -7.27
C ALA A 369 21.63 -6.44 -5.90
N MET A 370 21.48 -7.21 -4.82
CA MET A 370 21.43 -6.67 -3.45
C MET A 370 22.73 -5.93 -3.09
N LEU A 371 23.89 -6.48 -3.44
CA LEU A 371 25.18 -5.85 -3.18
C LEU A 371 25.39 -4.61 -4.06
N LYS A 372 25.06 -4.67 -5.35
CA LYS A 372 25.12 -3.51 -6.26
C LYS A 372 24.21 -2.36 -5.77
N ALA A 373 22.99 -2.66 -5.36
CA ALA A 373 22.06 -1.66 -4.81
C ALA A 373 22.64 -1.03 -3.52
N ASN A 374 23.21 -1.85 -2.64
CA ASN A 374 23.88 -1.36 -1.44
C ASN A 374 25.04 -0.43 -1.76
N ASP A 375 25.92 -0.80 -2.70
CA ASP A 375 27.10 -0.01 -3.07
C ASP A 375 26.70 1.32 -3.71
N LEU A 376 25.67 1.32 -4.58
CA LEU A 376 25.09 2.53 -5.14
C LEU A 376 24.53 3.44 -4.03
N GLY A 377 23.73 2.88 -3.12
CA GLY A 377 23.16 3.63 -2.00
C GLY A 377 24.23 4.22 -1.07
N MET A 378 25.28 3.45 -0.77
CA MET A 378 26.42 3.94 0.01
C MET A 378 27.17 5.08 -0.70
N SER A 379 27.32 5.01 -2.03
CA SER A 379 27.92 6.07 -2.83
C SER A 379 27.08 7.34 -2.77
N VAL A 380 25.77 7.24 -2.98
CA VAL A 380 24.85 8.40 -2.89
C VAL A 380 24.84 8.98 -1.47
N ALA A 381 24.79 8.14 -0.43
CA ALA A 381 24.86 8.62 0.96
C ALA A 381 26.18 9.31 1.29
N ALA A 382 27.29 8.90 0.69
CA ALA A 382 28.58 9.57 0.85
C ALA A 382 28.62 10.95 0.16
N ASP A 383 27.89 11.12 -0.94
CA ASP A 383 27.82 12.36 -1.71
C ASP A 383 26.87 13.41 -1.09
N ILE A 384 25.64 13.03 -0.77
CA ILE A 384 24.60 13.96 -0.31
C ILE A 384 24.22 13.82 1.17
N GLY A 385 24.74 12.81 1.87
CA GLY A 385 24.44 12.54 3.28
C GLY A 385 23.15 11.73 3.48
N ASP A 386 22.83 11.48 4.75
CA ASP A 386 21.66 10.70 5.20
C ASP A 386 20.80 11.47 6.21
N THR A 387 20.89 12.79 6.21
CA THR A 387 20.23 13.66 7.19
C THR A 387 18.70 13.49 7.18
N ALA A 388 18.09 13.40 5.99
CA ALA A 388 16.64 13.21 5.85
C ALA A 388 16.22 11.85 6.44
N TYR A 389 16.93 10.78 6.12
CA TYR A 389 16.68 9.45 6.68
C TYR A 389 16.75 9.45 8.22
N ARG A 390 17.85 9.97 8.79
CA ARG A 390 18.03 10.01 10.25
C ARG A 390 16.95 10.79 10.95
N ARG A 391 16.52 11.90 10.39
CA ARG A 391 15.44 12.74 10.92
C ARG A 391 14.14 11.94 11.06
N LEU A 392 13.76 11.15 10.04
CA LEU A 392 12.54 10.34 10.05
C LEU A 392 12.60 9.14 11.00
N GLN A 393 13.79 8.65 11.33
CA GLN A 393 13.93 7.50 12.25
C GLN A 393 14.00 7.89 13.73
N THR A 394 14.13 9.19 14.04
CA THR A 394 14.27 9.70 15.43
C THR A 394 13.03 10.45 15.94
N GLY A 395 11.97 10.55 15.10
CA GLY A 395 10.72 11.23 15.40
C GLY A 395 9.75 10.46 16.30
#